data_3e3170e67576b4a64ac5752e781652ae
#
_entry.id   3e3170e67576b4a64ac5752e781652ae
#
_cell.length_a   1.000
_cell.length_b   1.000
_cell.length_c   1.000
_cell.angle_alpha   90.00
_cell.angle_beta   90.00
_cell.angle_gamma   90.00
#
_symmetry.space_group_name_H-M   'P 1'
#
loop_
_entity.id
_entity.type
_entity.pdbx_description
1 polymer ?
#
loop_
_entity_poly.entity_id
_entity_poly.type
_entity_poly.pdbx_seq_one_letter_code
_entity_poly.pdbx_strand_id
1 'polypeptide(L)'
;VVPGDIVDLQIKRKKHHYAEAEAVKIHEYSPKRSVPFCQHYGVCGGCKWQVLPYAEQIKYKQKQVTDNLTRIGKVELPEVSPILGSDKTEFYRNKLEYTFSNKRWLTTEEVEQDVVYEQMNAVGFHIPNSFDKVLAIEKCWLQDDISNRIRNTIRDYAYEHNYTFNNIRTHEGMLRNLIIRTSSTGELMVILVCRIERDEEMVQFKAMLQYVADSFPEITS
;
A
#
# COMPACT_ATOMS: atom_id res chain seq x y z
N VAL A 1 13.77 -4.26 -10.48
CA VAL A 1 14.52 -5.39 -11.03
C VAL A 1 14.47 -6.58 -10.09
N VAL A 2 14.60 -7.80 -10.63
CA VAL A 2 14.73 -9.04 -9.86
C VAL A 2 16.04 -9.75 -10.26
N PRO A 3 16.58 -10.63 -9.42
CA PRO A 3 17.76 -11.37 -9.77
C PRO A 3 17.56 -12.18 -11.07
N GLY A 4 18.50 -12.02 -12.01
CA GLY A 4 18.45 -12.63 -13.34
C GLY A 4 17.92 -11.70 -14.45
N ASP A 5 17.45 -10.49 -14.14
CA ASP A 5 17.21 -9.47 -15.16
C ASP A 5 18.54 -8.99 -15.76
N ILE A 6 18.58 -8.79 -17.07
CA ILE A 6 19.70 -8.12 -17.77
C ILE A 6 19.30 -6.69 -18.02
N VAL A 7 20.05 -5.74 -17.45
CA VAL A 7 19.62 -4.34 -17.38
C VAL A 7 20.77 -3.36 -17.67
N ASP A 8 20.43 -2.19 -18.21
CA ASP A 8 21.31 -1.03 -18.21
C ASP A 8 21.13 -0.29 -16.89
N LEU A 9 22.25 0.09 -16.28
CA LEU A 9 22.29 0.79 -15.00
C LEU A 9 22.82 2.20 -15.15
N GLN A 10 22.09 3.19 -14.66
CA GLN A 10 22.61 4.54 -14.43
C GLN A 10 23.18 4.63 -13.01
N ILE A 11 24.48 4.84 -12.91
CA ILE A 11 25.14 5.02 -11.61
C ILE A 11 24.76 6.40 -11.07
N LYS A 12 24.13 6.41 -9.90
CA LYS A 12 23.74 7.64 -9.17
C LYS A 12 24.82 8.07 -8.17
N ARG A 13 25.47 7.11 -7.52
CA ARG A 13 26.53 7.37 -6.52
C ARG A 13 27.56 6.24 -6.51
N LYS A 14 28.82 6.59 -6.50
CA LYS A 14 29.93 5.63 -6.38
C LYS A 14 30.65 5.83 -5.06
N LYS A 15 30.89 4.74 -4.35
CA LYS A 15 31.71 4.64 -3.14
C LYS A 15 32.86 3.66 -3.37
N HIS A 16 33.81 3.59 -2.42
CA HIS A 16 35.00 2.76 -2.57
C HIS A 16 34.67 1.27 -2.80
N HIS A 17 33.67 0.75 -2.11
CA HIS A 17 33.29 -0.67 -2.14
C HIS A 17 31.96 -0.99 -2.79
N TYR A 18 31.16 0.01 -3.20
CA TYR A 18 29.86 -0.18 -3.85
C TYR A 18 29.45 1.02 -4.70
N ALA A 19 28.49 0.79 -5.55
CA ALA A 19 27.81 1.85 -6.29
C ALA A 19 26.30 1.71 -6.13
N GLU A 20 25.62 2.85 -6.01
CA GLU A 20 24.17 2.95 -6.07
C GLU A 20 23.79 3.26 -7.52
N ALA A 21 22.89 2.48 -8.09
CA ALA A 21 22.49 2.61 -9.47
C ALA A 21 20.98 2.39 -9.62
N GLU A 22 20.42 2.96 -10.65
CA GLU A 22 19.04 2.79 -11.07
C GLU A 22 19.01 2.05 -12.40
N ALA A 23 18.14 1.05 -12.52
CA ALA A 23 17.91 0.39 -13.79
C ALA A 23 17.11 1.29 -14.72
N VAL A 24 17.68 1.65 -15.87
CA VAL A 24 17.06 2.54 -16.85
C VAL A 24 16.46 1.78 -18.03
N LYS A 25 16.91 0.56 -18.28
CA LYS A 25 16.38 -0.30 -19.32
C LYS A 25 16.55 -1.77 -18.93
N ILE A 26 15.53 -2.57 -19.20
CA ILE A 26 15.61 -4.03 -19.06
C ILE A 26 15.70 -4.61 -20.48
N HIS A 27 16.77 -5.36 -20.76
CA HIS A 27 16.99 -6.04 -22.03
C HIS A 27 16.36 -7.43 -22.02
N GLU A 28 16.53 -8.16 -20.91
CA GLU A 28 15.96 -9.48 -20.73
C GLU A 28 15.35 -9.60 -19.33
N TYR A 29 14.14 -10.11 -19.28
CA TYR A 29 13.47 -10.39 -18.01
C TYR A 29 13.90 -11.74 -17.47
N SER A 30 14.14 -11.81 -16.18
CA SER A 30 14.43 -13.04 -15.47
C SER A 30 13.28 -14.06 -15.69
N PRO A 31 13.60 -15.33 -16.01
CA PRO A 31 12.60 -16.39 -16.13
C PRO A 31 11.90 -16.72 -14.79
N LYS A 32 12.41 -16.16 -13.70
CA LYS A 32 11.82 -16.31 -12.36
C LYS A 32 10.71 -15.29 -12.07
N ARG A 33 10.44 -14.36 -12.98
CA ARG A 33 9.39 -13.37 -12.79
C ARG A 33 7.99 -14.00 -12.79
N SER A 34 7.12 -13.43 -11.99
CA SER A 34 5.67 -13.65 -12.02
C SER A 34 4.93 -12.40 -12.42
N VAL A 35 3.74 -12.56 -12.94
CA VAL A 35 2.83 -11.43 -13.17
C VAL A 35 2.25 -10.99 -11.82
N PRO A 36 2.35 -9.70 -11.46
CA PRO A 36 1.72 -9.17 -10.26
C PRO A 36 0.20 -9.37 -10.32
N PHE A 37 -0.38 -9.83 -9.22
CA PHE A 37 -1.84 -10.01 -9.12
C PHE A 37 -2.59 -8.71 -8.77
N CYS A 38 -1.90 -7.71 -8.24
CA CYS A 38 -2.49 -6.43 -7.83
C CYS A 38 -2.43 -5.42 -8.97
N GLN A 39 -3.57 -4.89 -9.38
CA GLN A 39 -3.68 -3.85 -10.43
C GLN A 39 -2.93 -2.56 -10.09
N HIS A 40 -2.70 -2.28 -8.80
CA HIS A 40 -1.99 -1.09 -8.34
C HIS A 40 -0.47 -1.31 -8.20
N TYR A 41 0.03 -2.50 -8.56
CA TYR A 41 1.45 -2.80 -8.45
C TYR A 41 2.28 -1.91 -9.39
N GLY A 42 3.40 -1.43 -8.88
CA GLY A 42 4.29 -0.53 -9.63
C GLY A 42 4.00 0.97 -9.42
N VAL A 43 2.75 1.32 -9.08
CA VAL A 43 2.35 2.70 -8.74
C VAL A 43 2.19 2.84 -7.22
N CYS A 44 1.45 1.93 -6.58
CA CYS A 44 1.31 1.90 -5.14
C CYS A 44 2.64 1.57 -4.45
N GLY A 45 2.98 2.35 -3.42
CA GLY A 45 4.21 2.16 -2.63
C GLY A 45 4.18 0.96 -1.66
N GLY A 46 3.05 0.26 -1.53
CA GLY A 46 2.84 -0.76 -0.50
C GLY A 46 3.55 -2.09 -0.76
N CYS A 47 3.63 -2.54 -2.00
CA CYS A 47 4.22 -3.83 -2.38
C CYS A 47 5.36 -3.65 -3.38
N LYS A 48 6.48 -4.37 -3.17
CA LYS A 48 7.66 -4.26 -4.04
C LYS A 48 8.04 -5.56 -4.76
N TRP A 49 7.53 -6.70 -4.32
CA TRP A 49 8.05 -8.01 -4.72
C TRP A 49 7.04 -8.94 -5.40
N GLN A 50 5.88 -8.43 -5.81
CA GLN A 50 4.86 -9.26 -6.49
C GLN A 50 5.33 -9.83 -7.84
N VAL A 51 6.36 -9.24 -8.43
CA VAL A 51 7.00 -9.76 -9.65
C VAL A 51 7.89 -10.97 -9.40
N LEU A 52 8.01 -11.44 -8.16
CA LEU A 52 8.81 -12.60 -7.80
C LEU A 52 7.95 -13.59 -7.01
N PRO A 53 7.84 -14.87 -7.43
CA PRO A 53 7.10 -15.88 -6.70
C PRO A 53 7.56 -16.01 -5.26
N TYR A 54 6.66 -16.29 -4.33
CA TYR A 54 6.97 -16.33 -2.91
C TYR A 54 8.10 -17.32 -2.57
N ALA A 55 8.12 -18.48 -3.23
CA ALA A 55 9.19 -19.45 -3.07
C ALA A 55 10.59 -18.87 -3.39
N GLU A 56 10.69 -18.03 -4.41
CA GLU A 56 11.94 -17.34 -4.72
C GLU A 56 12.23 -16.20 -3.73
N GLN A 57 11.19 -15.48 -3.25
CA GLN A 57 11.37 -14.45 -2.24
C GLN A 57 12.00 -15.00 -0.96
N ILE A 58 11.53 -16.15 -0.47
CA ILE A 58 12.07 -16.76 0.76
C ILE A 58 13.50 -17.27 0.56
N LYS A 59 13.84 -17.83 -0.61
CA LYS A 59 15.22 -18.21 -0.93
C LYS A 59 16.17 -17.01 -0.87
N TYR A 60 15.80 -15.88 -1.49
CA TYR A 60 16.64 -14.68 -1.46
C TYR A 60 16.71 -14.06 -0.07
N LYS A 61 15.63 -14.12 0.73
CA LYS A 61 15.66 -13.68 2.13
C LYS A 61 16.62 -14.52 2.97
N GLN A 62 16.56 -15.83 2.84
CA GLN A 62 17.49 -16.73 3.54
C GLN A 62 18.93 -16.45 3.11
N LYS A 63 19.18 -16.37 1.79
CA LYS A 63 20.50 -16.04 1.27
C LYS A 63 21.03 -14.71 1.82
N GLN A 64 20.19 -13.67 1.88
CA GLN A 64 20.57 -12.37 2.41
C GLN A 64 20.99 -12.46 3.88
N VAL A 65 20.26 -13.20 4.71
CA VAL A 65 20.60 -13.39 6.13
C VAL A 65 21.95 -14.12 6.25
N THR A 66 22.10 -15.23 5.54
CA THR A 66 23.36 -16.01 5.55
C THR A 66 24.54 -15.18 5.06
N ASP A 67 24.41 -14.48 3.93
CA ASP A 67 25.46 -13.62 3.39
C ASP A 67 25.83 -12.47 4.37
N ASN A 68 24.85 -11.85 5.03
CA ASN A 68 25.11 -10.78 5.99
C ASN A 68 25.87 -11.29 7.21
N LEU A 69 25.50 -12.44 7.75
CA LEU A 69 26.17 -13.03 8.90
C LEU A 69 27.59 -13.51 8.55
N THR A 70 27.78 -14.19 7.43
CA THR A 70 29.06 -14.75 7.06
C THR A 70 30.03 -13.70 6.49
N ARG A 71 29.56 -12.83 5.58
CA ARG A 71 30.44 -11.90 4.85
C ARG A 71 30.63 -10.58 5.58
N ILE A 72 29.58 -10.03 6.21
CA ILE A 72 29.63 -8.75 6.92
C ILE A 72 29.94 -9.00 8.39
N GLY A 73 29.16 -9.86 9.03
CA GLY A 73 29.33 -10.22 10.44
C GLY A 73 30.53 -11.08 10.71
N LYS A 74 31.06 -11.76 9.68
CA LYS A 74 32.21 -12.72 9.78
C LYS A 74 31.95 -13.78 10.84
N VAL A 75 30.72 -14.20 11.00
CA VAL A 75 30.27 -15.23 11.93
C VAL A 75 30.40 -16.59 11.25
N GLU A 76 31.03 -17.54 11.89
CA GLU A 76 31.00 -18.95 11.50
C GLU A 76 29.61 -19.50 11.87
N LEU A 77 28.83 -19.92 10.86
CA LEU A 77 27.47 -20.39 11.06
C LEU A 77 27.48 -21.93 11.18
N PRO A 78 26.67 -22.48 12.09
CA PRO A 78 26.30 -23.88 12.03
C PRO A 78 25.43 -24.16 10.79
N GLU A 79 24.99 -25.39 10.62
CA GLU A 79 24.00 -25.72 9.59
C GLU A 79 22.74 -24.84 9.78
N VAL A 80 22.41 -24.04 8.76
CA VAL A 80 21.27 -23.13 8.80
C VAL A 80 20.03 -23.87 8.32
N SER A 81 19.04 -23.99 9.19
CA SER A 81 17.75 -24.56 8.82
C SER A 81 17.08 -23.78 7.69
N PRO A 82 16.28 -24.44 6.83
CA PRO A 82 15.48 -23.76 5.84
C PRO A 82 14.58 -22.68 6.47
N ILE A 83 14.45 -21.56 5.76
CA ILE A 83 13.58 -20.46 6.22
C ILE A 83 12.13 -20.95 6.37
N LEU A 84 11.52 -20.62 7.50
CA LEU A 84 10.09 -20.83 7.70
C LEU A 84 9.30 -19.83 6.88
N GLY A 85 8.51 -20.30 5.92
CA GLY A 85 7.61 -19.49 5.12
C GLY A 85 6.30 -19.18 5.83
N SER A 86 5.56 -18.22 5.30
CA SER A 86 4.18 -17.96 5.71
C SER A 86 3.22 -18.82 4.89
N ASP A 87 2.20 -19.40 5.52
CA ASP A 87 1.14 -20.14 4.83
C ASP A 87 0.26 -19.20 3.98
N LYS A 88 0.07 -17.96 4.46
CA LYS A 88 -0.68 -16.93 3.74
C LYS A 88 0.28 -15.91 3.13
N THR A 89 0.20 -15.73 1.82
CA THR A 89 0.99 -14.73 1.07
C THR A 89 0.16 -13.51 0.66
N GLU A 90 -1.17 -13.64 0.76
CA GLU A 90 -2.18 -12.58 0.58
C GLU A 90 -3.07 -12.53 1.82
N PHE A 91 -3.74 -11.41 2.05
CA PHE A 91 -4.67 -11.21 3.17
C PHE A 91 -4.08 -11.57 4.55
N TYR A 92 -2.79 -11.29 4.74
CA TYR A 92 -2.07 -11.65 5.97
C TYR A 92 -1.92 -10.49 6.96
N ARG A 93 -2.20 -9.24 6.53
CA ARG A 93 -2.12 -8.08 7.41
C ARG A 93 -3.36 -7.94 8.26
N ASN A 94 -3.12 -7.61 9.53
CA ASN A 94 -4.17 -7.33 10.49
C ASN A 94 -4.44 -5.83 10.68
N LYS A 95 -3.67 -4.95 10.02
CA LYS A 95 -3.86 -3.50 10.05
C LYS A 95 -3.50 -2.88 8.72
N LEU A 96 -4.38 -2.02 8.21
CA LEU A 96 -4.08 -1.07 7.14
C LEU A 96 -4.56 0.32 7.54
N GLU A 97 -3.83 1.32 7.08
CA GLU A 97 -4.14 2.73 7.24
C GLU A 97 -4.19 3.39 5.87
N TYR A 98 -5.33 3.95 5.53
CA TYR A 98 -5.60 4.64 4.28
C TYR A 98 -5.67 6.13 4.52
N THR A 99 -5.20 6.92 3.57
CA THR A 99 -5.23 8.37 3.62
C THR A 99 -6.34 8.91 2.74
N PHE A 100 -7.10 9.87 3.25
CA PHE A 100 -8.00 10.72 2.45
C PHE A 100 -7.21 11.94 1.97
N SER A 101 -7.26 12.22 0.68
CA SER A 101 -6.60 13.39 0.09
C SER A 101 -7.47 14.02 -0.99
N ASN A 102 -7.47 15.34 -1.04
CA ASN A 102 -8.06 16.10 -2.16
C ASN A 102 -7.12 16.19 -3.37
N LYS A 103 -6.02 15.43 -3.36
CA LYS A 103 -5.01 15.36 -4.44
C LYS A 103 -4.83 13.92 -4.88
N ARG A 104 -5.70 13.47 -5.76
CA ARG A 104 -5.61 12.18 -6.41
C ARG A 104 -4.34 12.09 -7.27
N TRP A 105 -3.64 10.99 -7.20
CA TRP A 105 -2.65 10.60 -8.18
C TRP A 105 -3.35 10.04 -9.42
N LEU A 106 -3.04 10.59 -10.59
CA LEU A 106 -3.45 10.02 -11.87
C LEU A 106 -2.37 9.05 -12.35
N THR A 107 -2.79 7.87 -12.77
CA THR A 107 -1.88 6.89 -13.38
C THR A 107 -1.48 7.34 -14.78
N THR A 108 -0.46 6.71 -15.35
CA THR A 108 -0.03 7.02 -16.73
C THR A 108 -1.16 6.77 -17.70
N GLU A 109 -1.89 5.67 -17.53
CA GLU A 109 -3.04 5.30 -18.36
C GLU A 109 -4.17 6.33 -18.27
N GLU A 110 -4.48 6.81 -17.07
CA GLU A 110 -5.51 7.86 -16.86
C GLU A 110 -5.10 9.17 -17.53
N VAL A 111 -3.82 9.52 -17.50
CA VAL A 111 -3.30 10.72 -18.19
C VAL A 111 -3.31 10.55 -19.71
N GLU A 112 -2.88 9.39 -20.22
CA GLU A 112 -2.88 9.10 -21.66
C GLU A 112 -4.29 9.03 -22.26
N GLN A 113 -5.29 8.68 -21.46
CA GLN A 113 -6.69 8.63 -21.86
C GLN A 113 -7.46 9.94 -21.60
N ASP A 114 -6.77 10.99 -21.16
CA ASP A 114 -7.36 12.29 -20.80
C ASP A 114 -8.55 12.16 -19.83
N VAL A 115 -8.44 11.24 -18.85
CA VAL A 115 -9.50 11.02 -17.87
C VAL A 115 -9.68 12.26 -17.00
N VAL A 116 -10.91 12.78 -17.00
CA VAL A 116 -11.28 13.95 -16.20
C VAL A 116 -12.13 13.49 -15.02
N TYR A 117 -11.73 13.89 -13.83
CA TYR A 117 -12.49 13.67 -12.61
C TYR A 117 -13.20 14.97 -12.20
N GLU A 118 -14.47 14.89 -11.81
CA GLU A 118 -15.22 16.03 -11.26
C GLU A 118 -14.56 16.57 -9.99
N GLN A 119 -13.95 15.67 -9.20
CA GLN A 119 -13.20 16.02 -8.01
C GLN A 119 -11.95 15.14 -7.88
N MET A 120 -10.87 15.74 -7.42
CA MET A 120 -9.57 15.06 -7.23
C MET A 120 -9.44 14.40 -5.85
N ASN A 121 -10.54 13.99 -5.26
CA ASN A 121 -10.57 13.27 -3.99
C ASN A 121 -10.13 11.81 -4.19
N ALA A 122 -9.37 11.29 -3.25
CA ALA A 122 -8.90 9.91 -3.25
C ALA A 122 -8.79 9.33 -1.85
N VAL A 123 -9.07 8.04 -1.73
CA VAL A 123 -8.80 7.24 -0.53
C VAL A 123 -7.87 6.10 -0.90
N GLY A 124 -6.72 6.01 -0.23
CA GLY A 124 -5.76 4.95 -0.53
C GLY A 124 -4.39 5.20 0.07
N PHE A 125 -3.35 4.98 -0.72
CA PHE A 125 -1.97 5.09 -0.25
C PHE A 125 -1.21 6.17 -0.98
N HIS A 126 -0.25 6.78 -0.26
CA HIS A 126 0.72 7.66 -0.90
C HIS A 126 1.57 6.89 -1.89
N ILE A 127 1.88 7.52 -3.01
CA ILE A 127 2.86 6.99 -3.96
C ILE A 127 4.30 7.25 -3.46
N PRO A 128 5.27 6.44 -3.88
CA PRO A 128 6.66 6.69 -3.55
C PRO A 128 7.10 8.09 -3.96
N ASN A 129 7.87 8.77 -3.11
CA ASN A 129 8.43 10.10 -3.32
C ASN A 129 7.41 11.26 -3.45
N SER A 130 6.13 11.03 -3.17
CA SER A 130 5.13 12.10 -3.12
C SER A 130 4.36 12.02 -1.79
N PHE A 131 4.48 13.07 -0.99
CA PHE A 131 3.85 13.10 0.33
C PHE A 131 2.40 13.62 0.30
N ASP A 132 2.00 14.34 -0.75
CA ASP A 132 0.72 15.04 -0.82
C ASP A 132 -0.28 14.40 -1.80
N LYS A 133 0.15 13.42 -2.61
CA LYS A 133 -0.73 12.74 -3.56
C LYS A 133 -1.03 11.32 -3.11
N VAL A 134 -2.28 10.93 -3.31
CA VAL A 134 -2.80 9.62 -2.91
C VAL A 134 -3.34 8.89 -4.14
N LEU A 135 -2.87 7.67 -4.34
CA LEU A 135 -3.45 6.75 -5.30
C LEU A 135 -4.75 6.20 -4.74
N ALA A 136 -5.84 6.36 -5.47
CA ALA A 136 -7.10 5.73 -5.12
C ALA A 136 -7.00 4.21 -5.26
N ILE A 137 -7.36 3.47 -4.20
CA ILE A 137 -7.24 2.02 -4.17
C ILE A 137 -8.63 1.39 -4.23
N GLU A 138 -8.86 0.54 -5.23
CA GLU A 138 -10.11 -0.23 -5.34
C GLU A 138 -10.03 -1.56 -4.58
N LYS A 139 -8.90 -2.27 -4.72
CA LYS A 139 -8.66 -3.53 -4.02
C LYS A 139 -7.23 -3.61 -3.51
N CYS A 140 -7.08 -3.86 -2.21
CA CYS A 140 -5.80 -4.20 -1.59
C CYS A 140 -5.81 -5.67 -1.18
N TRP A 141 -4.75 -6.39 -1.53
CA TRP A 141 -4.60 -7.83 -1.26
C TRP A 141 -3.87 -8.14 0.04
N LEU A 142 -3.58 -7.11 0.84
CA LEU A 142 -2.82 -7.29 2.07
C LEU A 142 -3.68 -7.62 3.28
N GLN A 143 -4.92 -7.13 3.33
CA GLN A 143 -5.88 -7.36 4.40
C GLN A 143 -7.16 -7.96 3.82
N ASP A 144 -7.93 -8.67 4.63
CA ASP A 144 -9.17 -9.34 4.22
C ASP A 144 -10.11 -8.42 3.44
N ASP A 145 -10.88 -8.99 2.53
CA ASP A 145 -11.71 -8.25 1.57
C ASP A 145 -12.75 -7.33 2.22
N ILE A 146 -13.17 -7.66 3.44
CA ILE A 146 -14.05 -6.77 4.22
C ILE A 146 -13.45 -5.36 4.39
N SER A 147 -12.12 -5.24 4.50
CA SER A 147 -11.44 -3.95 4.58
C SER A 147 -11.58 -3.14 3.29
N ASN A 148 -11.58 -3.81 2.13
CA ASN A 148 -11.82 -3.16 0.85
C ASN A 148 -13.26 -2.64 0.77
N ARG A 149 -14.23 -3.47 1.18
CA ARG A 149 -15.65 -3.11 1.20
C ARG A 149 -15.90 -1.90 2.09
N ILE A 150 -15.40 -1.92 3.34
CA ILE A 150 -15.55 -0.81 4.28
C ILE A 150 -14.93 0.47 3.73
N ARG A 151 -13.68 0.41 3.23
CA ARG A 151 -13.01 1.59 2.65
C ARG A 151 -13.80 2.17 1.48
N ASN A 152 -14.25 1.33 0.56
CA ASN A 152 -15.00 1.78 -0.61
C ASN A 152 -16.36 2.36 -0.20
N THR A 153 -17.08 1.73 0.73
CA THR A 153 -18.34 2.25 1.24
C THR A 153 -18.17 3.63 1.91
N ILE A 154 -17.14 3.81 2.73
CA ILE A 154 -16.86 5.11 3.35
C ILE A 154 -16.52 6.16 2.29
N ARG A 155 -15.70 5.80 1.29
CA ARG A 155 -15.35 6.67 0.17
C ARG A 155 -16.60 7.12 -0.60
N ASP A 156 -17.44 6.16 -0.99
CA ASP A 156 -18.61 6.42 -1.83
C ASP A 156 -19.63 7.26 -1.07
N TYR A 157 -19.86 6.97 0.20
CA TYR A 157 -20.69 7.80 1.08
C TYR A 157 -20.15 9.24 1.20
N ALA A 158 -18.83 9.39 1.36
CA ALA A 158 -18.21 10.70 1.45
C ALA A 158 -18.32 11.50 0.14
N TYR A 159 -18.27 10.83 -1.02
CA TYR A 159 -18.50 11.46 -2.32
C TYR A 159 -19.95 11.91 -2.49
N GLU A 160 -20.90 11.03 -2.22
CA GLU A 160 -22.34 11.30 -2.34
C GLU A 160 -22.77 12.49 -1.47
N HIS A 161 -22.19 12.60 -0.27
CA HIS A 161 -22.54 13.66 0.69
C HIS A 161 -21.58 14.87 0.65
N ASN A 162 -20.68 14.93 -0.35
CA ASN A 162 -19.74 16.03 -0.55
C ASN A 162 -18.84 16.34 0.67
N TYR A 163 -18.37 15.30 1.38
CA TYR A 163 -17.46 15.49 2.47
C TYR A 163 -16.08 15.96 1.97
N THR A 164 -15.45 16.84 2.73
CA THR A 164 -14.15 17.40 2.37
C THR A 164 -13.02 16.46 2.78
N PHE A 165 -12.09 16.23 1.86
CA PHE A 165 -10.91 15.40 2.07
C PHE A 165 -9.72 16.27 2.44
N ASN A 166 -8.79 15.70 3.17
CA ASN A 166 -7.61 16.38 3.66
C ASN A 166 -6.76 16.99 2.54
N ASN A 167 -6.46 18.27 2.67
CA ASN A 167 -5.36 18.90 1.97
C ASN A 167 -4.15 18.96 2.92
N ILE A 168 -3.16 18.12 2.69
CA ILE A 168 -2.01 18.00 3.60
C ILE A 168 -1.15 19.27 3.65
N ARG A 169 -1.24 20.15 2.64
CA ARG A 169 -0.47 21.41 2.59
C ARG A 169 -1.13 22.53 3.36
N THR A 170 -2.47 22.64 3.27
CA THR A 170 -3.23 23.69 3.99
C THR A 170 -3.80 23.21 5.31
N HIS A 171 -3.76 21.89 5.57
CA HIS A 171 -4.36 21.22 6.73
C HIS A 171 -5.87 21.41 6.82
N GLU A 172 -6.53 21.68 5.71
CA GLU A 172 -7.98 21.79 5.58
C GLU A 172 -8.60 20.45 5.20
N GLY A 173 -9.91 20.34 5.36
CA GLY A 173 -10.69 19.16 5.06
C GLY A 173 -10.95 18.27 6.27
N MET A 174 -12.14 17.66 6.28
CA MET A 174 -12.67 16.90 7.41
C MET A 174 -12.03 15.52 7.53
N LEU A 175 -12.05 14.71 6.45
CA LEU A 175 -11.57 13.32 6.48
C LEU A 175 -10.06 13.24 6.30
N ARG A 176 -9.38 12.50 7.19
CA ARG A 176 -7.93 12.39 7.25
C ARG A 176 -7.41 11.00 6.96
N ASN A 177 -7.68 10.06 7.86
CA ASN A 177 -7.21 8.69 7.75
C ASN A 177 -8.32 7.71 8.11
N LEU A 178 -8.27 6.55 7.49
CA LEU A 178 -9.07 5.39 7.84
C LEU A 178 -8.14 4.25 8.22
N ILE A 179 -8.26 3.77 9.46
CA ILE A 179 -7.50 2.63 9.95
C ILE A 179 -8.47 1.48 10.17
N ILE A 180 -8.17 0.33 9.57
CA ILE A 180 -8.94 -0.89 9.76
C ILE A 180 -8.04 -1.93 10.39
N ARG A 181 -8.52 -2.52 11.48
CA ARG A 181 -7.84 -3.62 12.18
C ARG A 181 -8.72 -4.84 12.24
N THR A 182 -8.12 -5.99 12.00
CA THR A 182 -8.77 -7.30 12.13
C THR A 182 -8.01 -8.13 13.14
N SER A 183 -8.71 -8.92 13.94
CA SER A 183 -8.10 -9.91 14.82
C SER A 183 -8.22 -11.31 14.23
N SER A 184 -7.45 -12.27 14.77
CA SER A 184 -7.57 -13.69 14.42
C SER A 184 -8.83 -14.35 15.01
N THR A 185 -9.48 -13.67 15.95
CA THR A 185 -10.71 -14.09 16.64
C THR A 185 -11.97 -13.57 15.94
N GLY A 186 -11.80 -12.74 14.89
CA GLY A 186 -12.90 -12.25 14.05
C GLY A 186 -13.36 -10.82 14.37
N GLU A 187 -12.82 -10.17 15.40
CA GLU A 187 -13.16 -8.78 15.70
C GLU A 187 -12.61 -7.83 14.65
N LEU A 188 -13.39 -6.81 14.36
CA LEU A 188 -13.10 -5.78 13.38
C LEU A 188 -13.23 -4.40 14.02
N MET A 189 -12.13 -3.65 14.00
CA MET A 189 -12.07 -2.27 14.48
C MET A 189 -11.89 -1.31 13.32
N VAL A 190 -12.72 -0.27 13.28
CA VAL A 190 -12.64 0.81 12.29
C VAL A 190 -12.41 2.13 12.99
N ILE A 191 -11.31 2.79 12.68
CA ILE A 191 -10.95 4.10 13.24
C ILE A 191 -10.93 5.09 12.09
N LEU A 192 -11.80 6.09 12.18
CA LEU A 192 -11.83 7.19 11.22
C LEU A 192 -11.29 8.45 11.89
N VAL A 193 -10.17 8.95 11.37
CA VAL A 193 -9.55 10.18 11.85
C VAL A 193 -10.09 11.36 11.04
N CYS A 194 -10.61 12.34 11.72
CA CYS A 194 -11.18 13.53 11.11
C CYS A 194 -10.77 14.79 11.86
N ARG A 195 -10.94 15.94 11.21
CA ARG A 195 -10.91 17.28 11.78
C ARG A 195 -12.30 17.86 11.67
N ILE A 196 -12.89 18.20 12.79
CA ILE A 196 -14.23 18.77 12.89
C ILE A 196 -14.06 20.19 13.43
N GLU A 197 -14.55 21.17 12.69
CA GLU A 197 -14.47 22.58 13.06
C GLU A 197 -15.85 23.18 13.32
N ARG A 198 -16.92 22.52 12.87
CA ARG A 198 -18.29 23.00 12.96
C ARG A 198 -19.22 21.89 13.45
N ASP A 199 -20.29 22.28 14.12
CA ASP A 199 -21.29 21.33 14.65
C ASP A 199 -21.96 20.50 13.54
N GLU A 200 -22.19 21.11 12.37
CA GLU A 200 -22.76 20.39 11.22
C GLU A 200 -21.85 19.25 10.75
N GLU A 201 -20.53 19.46 10.79
CA GLU A 201 -19.55 18.42 10.44
C GLU A 201 -19.57 17.26 11.43
N MET A 202 -19.82 17.54 12.72
CA MET A 202 -20.00 16.50 13.73
C MET A 202 -21.25 15.67 13.46
N VAL A 203 -22.35 16.31 13.05
CA VAL A 203 -23.60 15.61 12.68
C VAL A 203 -23.35 14.72 11.46
N GLN A 204 -22.72 15.26 10.44
CA GLN A 204 -22.35 14.52 9.22
C GLN A 204 -21.46 13.32 9.55
N PHE A 205 -20.43 13.53 10.37
CA PHE A 205 -19.51 12.47 10.78
C PHE A 205 -20.22 11.33 11.50
N LYS A 206 -21.09 11.66 12.45
CA LYS A 206 -21.90 10.65 13.15
C LYS A 206 -22.84 9.88 12.21
N ALA A 207 -23.45 10.57 11.25
CA ALA A 207 -24.32 9.93 10.26
C ALA A 207 -23.54 8.90 9.40
N MET A 208 -22.32 9.25 8.95
CA MET A 208 -21.47 8.32 8.22
C MET A 208 -21.05 7.13 9.09
N LEU A 209 -20.66 7.34 10.34
CA LEU A 209 -20.30 6.25 11.25
C LEU A 209 -21.48 5.30 11.47
N GLN A 210 -22.68 5.83 11.66
CA GLN A 210 -23.90 5.03 11.81
C GLN A 210 -24.17 4.22 10.55
N TYR A 211 -24.11 4.86 9.37
CA TYR A 211 -24.29 4.17 8.08
C TYR A 211 -23.29 3.02 7.89
N VAL A 212 -22.04 3.23 8.25
CA VAL A 212 -21.00 2.19 8.16
C VAL A 212 -21.26 1.06 9.15
N ALA A 213 -21.63 1.37 10.39
CA ALA A 213 -21.99 0.36 11.41
C ALA A 213 -23.18 -0.49 10.99
N ASP A 214 -24.22 0.14 10.41
CA ASP A 214 -25.42 -0.56 9.92
C ASP A 214 -25.11 -1.42 8.69
N SER A 215 -24.16 -0.99 7.84
CA SER A 215 -23.74 -1.71 6.64
C SER A 215 -22.82 -2.90 6.91
N PHE A 216 -22.11 -2.88 8.03
CA PHE A 216 -21.11 -3.89 8.41
C PHE A 216 -21.30 -4.32 9.86
N PRO A 217 -22.24 -5.24 10.14
CA PRO A 217 -22.48 -5.74 11.50
C PRO A 217 -21.29 -6.51 12.09
N GLU A 218 -20.29 -6.84 11.26
CA GLU A 218 -19.03 -7.44 11.70
C GLU A 218 -18.12 -6.47 12.46
N ILE A 219 -18.37 -5.14 12.36
CA ILE A 219 -17.58 -4.15 13.10
C ILE A 219 -17.93 -4.24 14.58
N THR A 220 -16.91 -4.52 15.39
CA THR A 220 -17.03 -4.66 16.85
C THR A 220 -16.64 -3.40 17.61
N SER A 221 -15.88 -2.47 16.98
CA SER A 221 -15.48 -1.20 17.59
C SER A 221 -15.03 -0.16 16.55
#